data_b6cdbdee94e6c1f0b968b3146008c640
#
_entry.id   b6cdbdee94e6c1f0b968b3146008c640
#
_cell.length_a   1.000
_cell.length_b   1.000
_cell.length_c   1.000
_cell.angle_alpha   90.00
_cell.angle_beta   90.00
_cell.angle_gamma   90.00
#
_symmetry.space_group_name_H-M   'P 1'
#
loop_
_entity.id
_entity.type
_entity.pdbx_description
1 polymer ?
#
loop_
_entity_poly.entity_id
_entity_poly.type
_entity_poly.pdbx_seq_one_letter_code
_entity_poly.pdbx_strand_id
1 'polypeptide(L)'
;MTTTNFQFSTFNFPFADCHIHMVLDGADWRGAIDRHRTAPDRALIRQRLKEYADAGFCYLRDGGDKWGVGAAARELAGEWGITYRTPLAPLICAGHYGGFIGEKYENLREYAALVKKRREQGADFIKIMISGIMDFDRFGVLSEEGLPADMIRELVHVAHEEGFAVMAHANGARTVQAAAEAGVDSVEHGAYLDEDALHAMAEKGTVWVPTLSAIGNLRGTERFDENAVSRIYDSAAQNLWRFAQIGGLNAPGSDAGAWAVPHGSGSADEYAHLAHILGAQWERACFAGTDTIRAKF
;
A
#
# COMPACT_ATOMS: atom_id res chain seq x y z
N MET A 1 14.03 22.73 -2.82
CA MET A 1 14.11 21.45 -3.55
C MET A 1 13.28 21.58 -4.80
N THR A 2 13.88 21.37 -5.99
CA THR A 2 13.16 21.44 -7.26
C THR A 2 12.26 20.21 -7.33
N THR A 3 10.97 20.40 -7.14
CA THR A 3 9.95 19.45 -7.57
C THR A 3 10.16 19.20 -9.06
N THR A 4 10.72 18.06 -9.39
CA THR A 4 10.75 17.59 -10.77
C THR A 4 9.29 17.38 -11.14
N ASN A 5 8.68 18.31 -11.88
CA ASN A 5 7.34 18.13 -12.42
C ASN A 5 7.38 16.88 -13.32
N PHE A 6 7.00 15.73 -12.77
CA PHE A 6 6.81 14.53 -13.54
C PHE A 6 5.66 14.80 -14.50
N GLN A 7 5.98 14.92 -15.81
CA GLN A 7 4.97 15.27 -16.82
C GLN A 7 4.27 14.01 -17.30
N PHE A 8 3.15 13.67 -16.69
CA PHE A 8 2.27 12.58 -17.13
C PHE A 8 1.79 12.74 -18.59
N SER A 9 1.76 13.97 -19.12
CA SER A 9 1.29 14.28 -20.47
C SER A 9 2.10 13.68 -21.63
N THR A 10 3.29 13.14 -21.37
CA THR A 10 4.14 12.48 -22.40
C THR A 10 3.85 10.99 -22.53
N PHE A 11 3.04 10.40 -21.63
CA PHE A 11 2.77 8.98 -21.61
C PHE A 11 1.33 8.70 -22.07
N ASN A 12 1.18 7.90 -23.13
CA ASN A 12 -0.11 7.37 -23.61
C ASN A 12 -0.59 6.19 -22.71
N PHE A 13 -0.43 6.31 -21.40
CA PHE A 13 -0.62 5.20 -20.46
C PHE A 13 -1.57 5.59 -19.33
N PRO A 14 -2.55 4.73 -18.99
CA PRO A 14 -3.44 4.96 -17.86
C PRO A 14 -2.71 4.70 -16.54
N PHE A 15 -2.45 5.75 -15.77
CA PHE A 15 -1.75 5.64 -14.49
C PHE A 15 -2.59 4.91 -13.42
N ALA A 16 -1.89 4.19 -12.55
CA ALA A 16 -2.45 3.47 -11.42
C ALA A 16 -1.78 3.92 -10.11
N ASP A 17 -2.54 3.98 -9.03
CA ASP A 17 -1.99 4.01 -7.69
C ASP A 17 -2.49 2.78 -6.93
N CYS A 18 -1.57 1.85 -6.69
CA CYS A 18 -1.89 0.54 -6.12
C CYS A 18 -1.91 0.52 -4.58
N HIS A 19 -1.72 1.68 -3.93
CA HIS A 19 -1.82 1.81 -2.49
C HIS A 19 -2.14 3.24 -2.08
N ILE A 20 -3.39 3.48 -1.70
CA ILE A 20 -3.85 4.75 -1.12
C ILE A 20 -4.64 4.50 0.16
N HIS A 21 -4.89 5.54 0.93
CA HIS A 21 -5.84 5.55 2.05
C HIS A 21 -6.84 6.71 1.90
N MET A 22 -7.95 6.47 1.20
CA MET A 22 -8.96 7.50 0.93
C MET A 22 -9.51 8.16 2.20
N VAL A 23 -9.50 7.46 3.32
CA VAL A 23 -9.96 7.96 4.62
C VAL A 23 -9.01 8.98 5.26
N LEU A 24 -7.74 9.00 4.89
CA LEU A 24 -6.70 9.88 5.44
C LEU A 24 -6.48 11.11 4.55
N ASP A 25 -5.75 12.14 5.02
CA ASP A 25 -5.61 13.41 4.31
C ASP A 25 -4.17 13.87 4.03
N GLY A 26 -3.18 13.08 4.46
CA GLY A 26 -1.76 13.43 4.30
C GLY A 26 -1.21 14.41 5.34
N ALA A 27 -2.01 14.86 6.30
CA ALA A 27 -1.63 15.85 7.30
C ALA A 27 -2.05 15.50 8.73
N ASP A 28 -3.35 15.37 8.98
CA ASP A 28 -3.91 15.05 10.30
C ASP A 28 -4.80 13.80 10.22
N TRP A 29 -4.20 12.64 10.40
CA TRP A 29 -4.93 11.37 10.33
C TRP A 29 -6.11 11.26 11.32
N ARG A 30 -6.02 11.90 12.50
CA ARG A 30 -7.11 11.87 13.50
C ARG A 30 -8.29 12.72 13.04
N GLY A 31 -8.03 13.96 12.66
CA GLY A 31 -9.05 14.85 12.12
C GLY A 31 -9.68 14.33 10.84
N ALA A 32 -8.88 13.70 9.96
CA ALA A 32 -9.38 13.05 8.76
C ALA A 32 -10.38 11.92 9.10
N ILE A 33 -10.01 11.01 10.01
CA ILE A 33 -10.89 9.94 10.47
C ILE A 33 -12.15 10.49 11.15
N ASP A 34 -12.00 11.49 12.02
CA ASP A 34 -13.12 12.08 12.77
C ASP A 34 -14.18 12.68 11.84
N ARG A 35 -13.78 13.21 10.70
CA ARG A 35 -14.68 13.72 9.65
C ARG A 35 -15.63 12.65 9.11
N HIS A 36 -15.19 11.39 9.10
CA HIS A 36 -15.95 10.27 8.55
C HIS A 36 -16.66 9.40 9.60
N ARG A 37 -16.54 9.72 10.90
CA ARG A 37 -17.08 8.85 12.00
C ARG A 37 -18.58 8.60 11.92
N THR A 38 -19.37 9.57 11.48
CA THR A 38 -20.83 9.44 11.39
C THR A 38 -21.26 8.92 10.03
N ALA A 39 -20.63 9.43 8.98
CA ALA A 39 -20.85 9.00 7.59
C ALA A 39 -19.67 9.46 6.73
N PRO A 40 -19.37 8.77 5.62
CA PRO A 40 -18.36 9.22 4.66
C PRO A 40 -18.70 10.61 4.09
N ASP A 41 -17.75 11.52 4.12
CA ASP A 41 -17.86 12.83 3.46
C ASP A 41 -17.75 12.64 1.94
N ARG A 42 -18.90 12.42 1.29
CA ARG A 42 -18.98 12.13 -0.15
C ARG A 42 -18.52 13.31 -1.01
N ALA A 43 -18.62 14.55 -0.52
CA ALA A 43 -18.16 15.73 -1.26
C ALA A 43 -16.62 15.76 -1.31
N LEU A 44 -15.95 15.52 -0.19
CA LEU A 44 -14.50 15.41 -0.11
C LEU A 44 -13.98 14.22 -0.95
N ILE A 45 -14.66 13.07 -0.88
CA ILE A 45 -14.30 11.89 -1.70
C ILE A 45 -14.37 12.21 -3.19
N ARG A 46 -15.43 12.87 -3.66
CA ARG A 46 -15.54 13.32 -5.07
C ARG A 46 -14.42 14.27 -5.46
N GLN A 47 -14.08 15.22 -4.58
CA GLN A 47 -12.97 16.14 -4.83
C GLN A 47 -11.66 15.37 -5.03
N ARG A 48 -11.33 14.43 -4.15
CA ARG A 48 -10.10 13.62 -4.24
C ARG A 48 -10.09 12.74 -5.49
N LEU A 49 -11.21 12.08 -5.81
CA LEU A 49 -11.33 11.30 -7.05
C LEU A 49 -11.12 12.17 -8.30
N LYS A 50 -11.65 13.40 -8.28
CA LYS A 50 -11.40 14.36 -9.36
C LYS A 50 -9.92 14.73 -9.47
N GLU A 51 -9.24 14.96 -8.36
CA GLU A 51 -7.80 15.27 -8.33
C GLU A 51 -6.98 14.12 -8.96
N TYR A 52 -7.33 12.86 -8.69
CA TYR A 52 -6.72 11.69 -9.33
C TYR A 52 -7.02 11.64 -10.84
N ALA A 53 -8.27 11.85 -11.24
CA ALA A 53 -8.66 11.86 -12.66
C ALA A 53 -7.96 12.97 -13.44
N ASP A 54 -7.91 14.19 -12.89
CA ASP A 54 -7.23 15.35 -13.48
C ASP A 54 -5.71 15.08 -13.65
N ALA A 55 -5.12 14.29 -12.76
CA ALA A 55 -3.73 13.84 -12.85
C ALA A 55 -3.52 12.61 -13.77
N GLY A 56 -4.59 12.07 -14.38
CA GLY A 56 -4.52 10.95 -15.33
C GLY A 56 -4.56 9.55 -14.69
N PHE A 57 -4.88 9.45 -13.40
CA PHE A 57 -5.06 8.15 -12.75
C PHE A 57 -6.42 7.54 -13.09
N CYS A 58 -6.42 6.28 -13.50
CA CYS A 58 -7.63 5.53 -13.86
C CYS A 58 -7.85 4.26 -13.03
N TYR A 59 -6.90 3.91 -12.17
CA TYR A 59 -6.99 2.78 -11.25
C TYR A 59 -6.45 3.18 -9.88
N LEU A 60 -7.24 2.92 -8.85
CA LEU A 60 -6.88 3.16 -7.45
C LEU A 60 -7.18 1.92 -6.62
N ARG A 61 -6.20 1.47 -5.80
CA ARG A 61 -6.36 0.39 -4.84
C ARG A 61 -6.18 0.94 -3.42
N ASP A 62 -7.26 0.90 -2.65
CA ASP A 62 -7.34 1.47 -1.31
C ASP A 62 -6.90 0.47 -0.24
N GLY A 63 -6.18 0.93 0.78
CA GLY A 63 -5.83 0.13 1.95
C GLY A 63 -7.01 -0.16 2.88
N GLY A 64 -8.13 0.52 2.68
CA GLY A 64 -9.39 0.30 3.39
C GLY A 64 -9.54 1.04 4.72
N ASP A 65 -10.76 1.05 5.22
CA ASP A 65 -11.14 1.67 6.48
C ASP A 65 -12.45 1.08 7.03
N LYS A 66 -12.67 1.22 8.35
CA LYS A 66 -13.88 0.71 9.01
C LYS A 66 -15.04 1.70 9.06
N TRP A 67 -14.94 2.87 8.45
CA TRP A 67 -15.99 3.91 8.41
C TRP A 67 -16.71 3.96 7.07
N GLY A 68 -16.34 3.09 6.11
CA GLY A 68 -16.99 2.96 4.82
C GLY A 68 -16.58 4.00 3.79
N VAL A 69 -15.46 4.70 4.00
CA VAL A 69 -14.95 5.70 3.04
C VAL A 69 -14.53 5.02 1.74
N GLY A 70 -13.79 3.91 1.82
CA GLY A 70 -13.39 3.12 0.66
C GLY A 70 -14.60 2.59 -0.13
N ALA A 71 -15.66 2.13 0.56
CA ALA A 71 -16.90 1.71 -0.09
C ALA A 71 -17.58 2.87 -0.85
N ALA A 72 -17.69 4.04 -0.20
CA ALA A 72 -18.25 5.24 -0.81
C ALA A 72 -17.40 5.74 -1.99
N ALA A 73 -16.08 5.66 -1.90
CA ALA A 73 -15.18 6.01 -3.00
C ALA A 73 -15.36 5.08 -4.20
N ARG A 74 -15.49 3.77 -3.98
CA ARG A 74 -15.77 2.79 -5.05
C ARG A 74 -17.08 3.08 -5.78
N GLU A 75 -18.14 3.46 -5.05
CA GLU A 75 -19.42 3.86 -5.66
C GLU A 75 -19.31 5.11 -6.55
N LEU A 76 -18.46 6.06 -6.14
CA LEU A 76 -18.33 7.36 -6.79
C LEU A 76 -17.27 7.38 -7.90
N ALA A 77 -16.29 6.46 -7.88
CA ALA A 77 -15.13 6.47 -8.77
C ALA A 77 -15.50 6.40 -10.26
N GLY A 78 -16.61 5.72 -10.59
CA GLY A 78 -17.13 5.63 -11.95
C GLY A 78 -17.54 6.99 -12.56
N GLU A 79 -17.87 7.99 -11.75
CA GLU A 79 -18.17 9.36 -12.20
C GLU A 79 -16.95 10.00 -12.91
N TRP A 80 -15.75 9.49 -12.64
CA TRP A 80 -14.46 9.99 -13.13
C TRP A 80 -13.72 8.98 -14.04
N GLY A 81 -14.36 7.87 -14.41
CA GLY A 81 -13.71 6.81 -15.20
C GLY A 81 -12.61 6.04 -14.45
N ILE A 82 -12.62 6.09 -13.12
CA ILE A 82 -11.65 5.42 -12.27
C ILE A 82 -12.17 4.03 -11.86
N THR A 83 -11.37 2.99 -12.08
CA THR A 83 -11.56 1.70 -11.45
C THR A 83 -11.01 1.78 -10.02
N TYR A 84 -11.87 1.57 -9.03
CA TYR A 84 -11.50 1.64 -7.61
C TYR A 84 -11.68 0.28 -6.94
N ARG A 85 -10.66 -0.18 -6.22
CA ARG A 85 -10.65 -1.44 -5.48
C ARG A 85 -10.44 -1.19 -4.00
N THR A 86 -11.20 -1.88 -3.15
CA THR A 86 -11.13 -1.72 -1.68
C THR A 86 -11.37 -3.03 -0.95
N PRO A 87 -10.61 -3.32 0.13
CA PRO A 87 -10.86 -4.46 1.02
C PRO A 87 -12.00 -4.16 2.00
N LEU A 88 -12.65 -2.99 1.89
CA LEU A 88 -13.51 -2.38 2.91
C LEU A 88 -12.70 -2.06 4.16
N ALA A 89 -12.73 -2.87 5.23
CA ALA A 89 -11.85 -2.64 6.36
C ALA A 89 -10.72 -3.69 6.41
N PRO A 90 -9.46 -3.27 6.61
CA PRO A 90 -8.35 -4.19 6.79
C PRO A 90 -8.53 -5.03 8.06
N LEU A 91 -7.95 -6.24 8.07
CA LEU A 91 -8.04 -7.20 9.18
C LEU A 91 -6.73 -7.20 9.98
N ILE A 92 -6.84 -7.05 11.29
CA ILE A 92 -5.71 -6.76 12.17
C ILE A 92 -5.74 -7.68 13.38
N CYS A 93 -4.62 -8.33 13.67
CA CYS A 93 -4.48 -9.07 14.91
C CYS A 93 -4.59 -8.12 16.11
N ALA A 94 -5.40 -8.46 17.11
CA ALA A 94 -5.61 -7.62 18.29
C ALA A 94 -4.28 -7.35 19.00
N GLY A 95 -4.05 -6.09 19.35
CA GLY A 95 -2.80 -5.65 19.97
C GLY A 95 -1.70 -5.23 18.97
N HIS A 96 -1.87 -5.48 17.67
CA HIS A 96 -0.91 -5.14 16.63
C HIS A 96 -1.26 -3.85 15.87
N TYR A 97 -0.29 -3.39 15.06
CA TYR A 97 -0.38 -2.18 14.25
C TYR A 97 -1.60 -2.18 13.31
N GLY A 98 -2.16 -0.98 13.09
CA GLY A 98 -3.27 -0.75 12.14
C GLY A 98 -4.66 -0.68 12.79
N GLY A 99 -4.79 -0.93 14.10
CA GLY A 99 -6.08 -0.93 14.82
C GLY A 99 -6.86 0.39 14.77
N PHE A 100 -6.23 1.47 14.30
CA PHE A 100 -6.87 2.77 14.11
C PHE A 100 -7.78 2.81 12.87
N ILE A 101 -7.56 1.99 11.83
CA ILE A 101 -8.38 1.95 10.60
C ILE A 101 -9.07 0.61 10.35
N GLY A 102 -8.62 -0.50 10.97
CA GLY A 102 -9.10 -1.83 10.67
C GLY A 102 -10.03 -2.44 11.70
N GLU A 103 -10.61 -3.59 11.35
CA GLU A 103 -11.32 -4.50 12.26
C GLU A 103 -10.35 -5.51 12.86
N LYS A 104 -10.52 -5.79 14.17
CA LYS A 104 -9.62 -6.65 14.94
C LYS A 104 -10.17 -8.07 15.04
N TYR A 105 -9.25 -9.06 15.07
CA TYR A 105 -9.50 -10.44 15.42
C TYR A 105 -8.49 -10.89 16.49
N GLU A 106 -8.87 -11.81 17.35
CA GLU A 106 -8.02 -12.36 18.41
C GLU A 106 -7.48 -13.75 18.07
N ASN A 107 -8.14 -14.45 17.15
CA ASN A 107 -7.78 -15.81 16.76
C ASN A 107 -8.23 -16.12 15.32
N LEU A 108 -7.75 -17.25 14.78
CA LEU A 108 -8.02 -17.65 13.39
C LEU A 108 -9.52 -17.85 13.09
N ARG A 109 -10.31 -18.30 14.07
CA ARG A 109 -11.76 -18.46 13.90
C ARG A 109 -12.47 -17.13 13.68
N GLU A 110 -12.08 -16.11 14.44
CA GLU A 110 -12.61 -14.75 14.28
C GLU A 110 -12.15 -14.14 12.95
N TYR A 111 -10.87 -14.33 12.59
CA TYR A 111 -10.36 -13.92 11.28
C TYR A 111 -11.18 -14.52 10.14
N ALA A 112 -11.40 -15.85 10.15
CA ALA A 112 -12.19 -16.52 9.13
C ALA A 112 -13.64 -16.00 9.06
N ALA A 113 -14.24 -15.67 10.19
CA ALA A 113 -15.56 -15.04 10.23
C ALA A 113 -15.55 -13.64 9.61
N LEU A 114 -14.49 -12.85 9.84
CA LEU A 114 -14.33 -11.54 9.22
C LEU A 114 -14.08 -11.64 7.70
N VAL A 115 -13.31 -12.61 7.23
CA VAL A 115 -13.11 -12.85 5.78
C VAL A 115 -14.44 -13.17 5.11
N LYS A 116 -15.27 -14.06 5.68
CA LYS A 116 -16.62 -14.34 5.18
C LYS A 116 -17.50 -13.08 5.15
N LYS A 117 -17.48 -12.30 6.23
CA LYS A 117 -18.17 -11.02 6.28
C LYS A 117 -17.73 -10.09 5.15
N ARG A 118 -16.43 -10.01 4.81
CA ARG A 118 -15.93 -9.22 3.68
C ARG A 118 -16.49 -9.72 2.35
N ARG A 119 -16.57 -11.02 2.17
CA ARG A 119 -17.18 -11.62 0.99
C ARG A 119 -18.66 -11.25 0.84
N GLU A 120 -19.43 -11.35 1.92
CA GLU A 120 -20.85 -10.96 1.93
C GLU A 120 -21.07 -9.47 1.67
N GLN A 121 -20.13 -8.63 2.10
CA GLN A 121 -20.14 -7.19 1.89
C GLN A 121 -19.62 -6.78 0.50
N GLY A 122 -19.09 -7.73 -0.29
CA GLY A 122 -18.56 -7.47 -1.62
C GLY A 122 -17.21 -6.73 -1.61
N ALA A 123 -16.32 -7.06 -0.66
CA ALA A 123 -14.93 -6.59 -0.73
C ALA A 123 -14.25 -7.12 -2.01
N ASP A 124 -13.34 -6.34 -2.58
CA ASP A 124 -12.60 -6.75 -3.77
C ASP A 124 -11.46 -7.71 -3.43
N PHE A 125 -10.87 -7.58 -2.24
CA PHE A 125 -9.73 -8.39 -1.74
C PHE A 125 -9.65 -8.32 -0.21
N ILE A 126 -8.70 -9.05 0.38
CA ILE A 126 -8.39 -8.97 1.82
C ILE A 126 -7.09 -8.18 2.04
N LYS A 127 -7.13 -7.18 2.92
CA LYS A 127 -5.93 -6.49 3.45
C LYS A 127 -5.65 -6.99 4.85
N ILE A 128 -4.41 -7.43 5.08
CA ILE A 128 -3.89 -7.80 6.41
C ILE A 128 -2.73 -6.90 6.83
N MET A 129 -2.58 -6.68 8.13
CA MET A 129 -1.43 -6.01 8.73
C MET A 129 -0.63 -7.07 9.50
N ILE A 130 0.57 -7.38 9.07
CA ILE A 130 1.36 -8.49 9.62
C ILE A 130 2.68 -8.07 10.25
N SER A 131 2.95 -6.77 10.32
CA SER A 131 4.11 -6.20 11.02
C SER A 131 3.82 -4.78 11.50
N GLY A 132 4.75 -4.23 12.28
CA GLY A 132 4.77 -2.81 12.60
C GLY A 132 5.23 -1.93 11.46
N ILE A 133 5.27 -0.63 11.73
CA ILE A 133 5.76 0.43 10.84
C ILE A 133 7.22 0.77 11.19
N MET A 134 7.94 1.34 10.25
CA MET A 134 9.29 1.87 10.47
C MET A 134 9.30 2.97 11.54
N ASP A 135 10.33 2.98 12.37
CA ASP A 135 10.66 4.13 13.22
C ASP A 135 11.49 5.12 12.38
N PHE A 136 10.90 6.25 12.05
CA PHE A 136 11.55 7.24 11.19
C PHE A 136 12.66 8.06 11.89
N ASP A 137 12.80 7.93 13.22
CA ASP A 137 13.90 8.51 13.99
C ASP A 137 15.06 7.51 14.20
N ARG A 138 14.85 6.21 13.91
CA ARG A 138 15.84 5.15 14.15
C ARG A 138 15.86 4.13 13.02
N PHE A 139 16.87 4.24 12.17
CA PHE A 139 17.07 3.29 11.07
C PHE A 139 17.18 1.84 11.58
N GLY A 140 16.50 0.91 10.90
CA GLY A 140 16.51 -0.53 11.21
C GLY A 140 15.53 -0.96 12.30
N VAL A 141 14.74 -0.03 12.85
CA VAL A 141 13.77 -0.30 13.91
C VAL A 141 12.35 -0.31 13.36
N LEU A 142 11.57 -1.31 13.77
CA LEU A 142 10.12 -1.37 13.54
C LEU A 142 9.40 -1.15 14.88
N SER A 143 8.18 -0.61 14.81
CA SER A 143 7.34 -0.37 16.00
C SER A 143 6.93 -1.65 16.72
N GLU A 144 6.90 -2.77 15.98
CA GLU A 144 6.68 -4.12 16.50
C GLU A 144 7.23 -5.16 15.53
N GLU A 145 7.47 -6.36 16.03
CA GLU A 145 7.88 -7.51 15.21
C GLU A 145 6.71 -7.99 14.33
N GLY A 146 7.06 -8.76 13.28
CA GLY A 146 6.04 -9.40 12.44
C GLY A 146 5.33 -10.54 13.13
N LEU A 147 4.14 -10.88 12.64
CA LEU A 147 3.41 -12.07 13.08
C LEU A 147 4.23 -13.35 12.81
N PRO A 148 4.03 -14.42 13.58
CA PRO A 148 4.67 -15.72 13.34
C PRO A 148 4.35 -16.25 11.93
N ALA A 149 5.33 -16.89 11.29
CA ALA A 149 5.23 -17.39 9.92
C ALA A 149 4.09 -18.41 9.71
N ASP A 150 3.83 -19.25 10.69
CA ASP A 150 2.71 -20.20 10.68
C ASP A 150 1.36 -19.47 10.70
N MET A 151 1.24 -18.42 11.52
CA MET A 151 0.04 -17.59 11.55
C MET A 151 -0.16 -16.86 10.22
N ILE A 152 0.89 -16.27 9.63
CA ILE A 152 0.80 -15.63 8.30
C ILE A 152 0.28 -16.62 7.27
N ARG A 153 0.79 -17.85 7.26
CA ARG A 153 0.36 -18.91 6.33
C ARG A 153 -1.13 -19.23 6.49
N GLU A 154 -1.62 -19.36 7.72
CA GLU A 154 -3.03 -19.64 8.00
C GLU A 154 -3.93 -18.46 7.56
N LEU A 155 -3.52 -17.21 7.80
CA LEU A 155 -4.29 -16.03 7.38
C LEU A 155 -4.42 -15.99 5.84
N VAL A 156 -3.32 -16.19 5.12
CA VAL A 156 -3.31 -16.19 3.65
C VAL A 156 -4.15 -17.36 3.12
N HIS A 157 -3.97 -18.55 3.67
CA HIS A 157 -4.74 -19.73 3.27
C HIS A 157 -6.25 -19.50 3.41
N VAL A 158 -6.72 -19.01 4.54
CA VAL A 158 -8.16 -18.72 4.76
C VAL A 158 -8.70 -17.70 3.77
N ALA A 159 -7.94 -16.65 3.45
CA ALA A 159 -8.38 -15.65 2.48
C ALA A 159 -8.46 -16.23 1.05
N HIS A 160 -7.48 -17.03 0.64
CA HIS A 160 -7.46 -17.71 -0.66
C HIS A 160 -8.58 -18.74 -0.81
N GLU A 161 -8.89 -19.53 0.23
CA GLU A 161 -10.03 -20.48 0.23
C GLU A 161 -11.38 -19.78 0.03
N GLU A 162 -11.50 -18.53 0.48
CA GLU A 162 -12.69 -17.70 0.23
C GLU A 162 -12.62 -16.96 -1.12
N GLY A 163 -11.58 -17.21 -1.93
CA GLY A 163 -11.42 -16.68 -3.29
C GLY A 163 -10.86 -15.26 -3.37
N PHE A 164 -10.22 -14.76 -2.31
CA PHE A 164 -9.65 -13.41 -2.27
C PHE A 164 -8.15 -13.42 -2.55
N ALA A 165 -7.69 -12.41 -3.30
CA ALA A 165 -6.29 -12.00 -3.27
C ALA A 165 -5.96 -11.33 -1.92
N VAL A 166 -4.68 -11.37 -1.51
CA VAL A 166 -4.20 -10.83 -0.23
C VAL A 166 -3.20 -9.71 -0.44
N MET A 167 -3.52 -8.53 0.08
CA MET A 167 -2.66 -7.36 0.20
C MET A 167 -2.10 -7.30 1.62
N ALA A 168 -0.77 -7.34 1.80
CA ALA A 168 -0.14 -7.40 3.12
C ALA A 168 0.71 -6.15 3.41
N HIS A 169 0.35 -5.38 4.46
CA HIS A 169 1.31 -4.47 5.08
C HIS A 169 2.38 -5.33 5.78
N ALA A 170 3.61 -5.27 5.30
CA ALA A 170 4.70 -6.11 5.78
C ALA A 170 6.04 -5.38 5.72
N ASN A 171 6.77 -5.36 6.84
CA ASN A 171 8.10 -4.81 6.96
C ASN A 171 9.02 -5.81 7.66
N GLY A 172 10.32 -5.73 7.39
CA GLY A 172 11.33 -6.64 7.91
C GLY A 172 11.48 -7.90 7.07
N ALA A 173 12.73 -8.27 6.77
CA ALA A 173 13.06 -9.35 5.85
C ALA A 173 12.36 -10.68 6.18
N ARG A 174 12.41 -11.13 7.44
CA ARG A 174 11.78 -12.40 7.87
C ARG A 174 10.27 -12.41 7.66
N THR A 175 9.59 -11.30 7.96
CA THR A 175 8.14 -11.18 7.80
C THR A 175 7.75 -11.20 6.34
N VAL A 176 8.48 -10.46 5.50
CA VAL A 176 8.22 -10.39 4.06
C VAL A 176 8.52 -11.73 3.38
N GLN A 177 9.62 -12.40 3.76
CA GLN A 177 9.91 -13.75 3.28
C GLN A 177 8.79 -14.72 3.63
N ALA A 178 8.35 -14.75 4.90
CA ALA A 178 7.24 -15.60 5.34
C ALA A 178 5.93 -15.29 4.61
N ALA A 179 5.65 -14.01 4.34
CA ALA A 179 4.49 -13.59 3.59
C ALA A 179 4.55 -14.07 2.13
N ALA A 180 5.69 -13.91 1.46
CA ALA A 180 5.88 -14.41 0.10
C ALA A 180 5.76 -15.94 0.02
N GLU A 181 6.40 -16.67 0.95
CA GLU A 181 6.30 -18.14 1.04
C GLU A 181 4.87 -18.61 1.32
N ALA A 182 4.09 -17.84 2.08
CA ALA A 182 2.66 -18.10 2.32
C ALA A 182 1.78 -17.80 1.09
N GLY A 183 2.31 -17.09 0.08
CA GLY A 183 1.62 -16.79 -1.16
C GLY A 183 0.83 -15.49 -1.14
N VAL A 184 1.20 -14.47 -0.34
CA VAL A 184 0.55 -13.15 -0.46
C VAL A 184 0.69 -12.61 -1.89
N ASP A 185 -0.35 -11.96 -2.39
CA ASP A 185 -0.38 -11.46 -3.76
C ASP A 185 0.37 -10.14 -3.91
N SER A 186 0.37 -9.31 -2.88
CA SER A 186 1.23 -8.12 -2.82
C SER A 186 1.74 -7.81 -1.41
N VAL A 187 2.99 -7.33 -1.37
CA VAL A 187 3.64 -6.77 -0.18
C VAL A 187 3.69 -5.27 -0.33
N GLU A 188 3.17 -4.58 0.68
CA GLU A 188 3.17 -3.14 0.79
C GLU A 188 4.32 -2.67 1.70
N HIS A 189 4.96 -1.57 1.34
CA HIS A 189 6.13 -0.96 1.99
C HIS A 189 7.40 -1.81 1.85
N GLY A 190 7.51 -2.94 2.54
CA GLY A 190 8.67 -3.82 2.41
C GLY A 190 9.97 -3.17 2.90
N ALA A 191 9.96 -2.51 4.05
CA ALA A 191 11.18 -1.93 4.60
C ALA A 191 12.15 -3.01 5.11
N TYR A 192 13.46 -2.73 5.02
CA TYR A 192 14.53 -3.54 5.59
C TYR A 192 14.59 -4.98 5.03
N LEU A 193 14.40 -5.14 3.72
CA LEU A 193 14.52 -6.44 3.06
C LEU A 193 15.99 -6.85 2.89
N ASP A 194 16.22 -8.15 2.93
CA ASP A 194 17.47 -8.80 2.54
C ASP A 194 17.30 -9.54 1.21
N GLU A 195 18.38 -10.18 0.73
CA GLU A 195 18.36 -10.90 -0.55
C GLU A 195 17.43 -12.10 -0.52
N ASP A 196 17.29 -12.80 0.60
CA ASP A 196 16.43 -13.97 0.72
C ASP A 196 14.96 -13.57 0.58
N ALA A 197 14.54 -12.46 1.20
CA ALA A 197 13.20 -11.92 1.06
C ALA A 197 12.90 -11.45 -0.37
N LEU A 198 13.86 -10.79 -1.03
CA LEU A 198 13.72 -10.36 -2.43
C LEU A 198 13.58 -11.57 -3.37
N HIS A 199 14.40 -12.60 -3.20
CA HIS A 199 14.30 -13.82 -4.00
C HIS A 199 13.00 -14.56 -3.74
N ALA A 200 12.55 -14.69 -2.48
CA ALA A 200 11.27 -15.32 -2.16
C ALA A 200 10.09 -14.61 -2.86
N MET A 201 10.04 -13.28 -2.82
CA MET A 201 9.01 -12.53 -3.54
C MET A 201 9.07 -12.74 -5.06
N ALA A 202 10.27 -12.70 -5.65
CA ALA A 202 10.44 -12.87 -7.10
C ALA A 202 10.01 -14.29 -7.54
N GLU A 203 10.43 -15.33 -6.82
CA GLU A 203 10.08 -16.74 -7.11
C GLU A 203 8.59 -17.01 -6.97
N LYS A 204 7.92 -16.38 -6.01
CA LYS A 204 6.48 -16.53 -5.77
C LYS A 204 5.62 -15.64 -6.65
N GLY A 205 6.21 -14.70 -7.38
CA GLY A 205 5.48 -13.72 -8.16
C GLY A 205 4.67 -12.74 -7.32
N THR A 206 5.11 -12.51 -6.07
CA THR A 206 4.54 -11.51 -5.18
C THR A 206 4.86 -10.11 -5.71
N VAL A 207 3.86 -9.26 -5.88
CA VAL A 207 4.08 -7.88 -6.33
C VAL A 207 4.53 -7.02 -5.16
N TRP A 208 5.63 -6.28 -5.33
CA TRP A 208 6.06 -5.29 -4.35
C TRP A 208 5.52 -3.91 -4.69
N VAL A 209 4.82 -3.28 -3.73
CA VAL A 209 4.33 -1.91 -3.77
C VAL A 209 5.11 -1.09 -2.73
N PRO A 210 6.22 -0.45 -3.11
CA PRO A 210 7.23 0.04 -2.17
C PRO A 210 6.83 1.30 -1.39
N THR A 211 5.84 2.05 -1.87
CA THR A 211 5.34 3.27 -1.22
C THR A 211 6.45 4.28 -0.86
N LEU A 212 7.33 4.54 -1.82
CA LEU A 212 8.50 5.40 -1.61
C LEU A 212 8.13 6.83 -1.22
N SER A 213 6.98 7.33 -1.67
CA SER A 213 6.47 8.65 -1.30
C SER A 213 6.29 8.79 0.22
N ALA A 214 5.85 7.73 0.90
CA ALA A 214 5.67 7.73 2.36
C ALA A 214 7.00 7.90 3.13
N ILE A 215 8.13 7.68 2.48
CA ILE A 215 9.47 7.89 3.06
C ILE A 215 10.13 9.13 2.44
N GLY A 216 10.10 9.22 1.11
CA GLY A 216 10.80 10.26 0.35
C GLY A 216 10.30 11.67 0.68
N ASN A 217 8.99 11.82 0.87
CA ASN A 217 8.35 13.11 1.20
C ASN A 217 8.60 13.56 2.64
N LEU A 218 9.15 12.70 3.51
CA LEU A 218 9.58 13.10 4.86
C LEU A 218 10.89 13.89 4.85
N ARG A 219 11.68 13.76 3.79
CA ARG A 219 13.01 14.41 3.69
C ARG A 219 12.85 15.92 3.62
N GLY A 220 13.58 16.64 4.47
CA GLY A 220 13.53 18.10 4.58
C GLY A 220 12.29 18.65 5.28
N THR A 221 11.50 17.80 5.95
CA THR A 221 10.34 18.26 6.73
C THR A 221 10.68 18.60 8.18
N GLU A 222 11.88 18.24 8.64
CA GLU A 222 12.33 18.42 10.04
C GLU A 222 11.44 17.74 11.09
N ARG A 223 10.55 16.83 10.66
CA ARG A 223 9.63 16.13 11.56
C ARG A 223 10.29 14.95 12.27
N PHE A 224 11.22 14.29 11.56
CA PHE A 224 11.94 13.11 12.00
C PHE A 224 13.46 13.32 11.82
N ASP A 225 14.25 12.39 12.32
CA ASP A 225 15.70 12.41 12.10
C ASP A 225 16.04 12.27 10.60
N GLU A 226 16.57 13.30 9.99
CA GLU A 226 16.86 13.37 8.56
C GLU A 226 17.86 12.29 8.09
N ASN A 227 18.80 11.90 8.96
CA ASN A 227 19.75 10.83 8.66
C ASN A 227 19.04 9.46 8.65
N ALA A 228 18.18 9.19 9.63
CA ALA A 228 17.39 7.98 9.68
C ALA A 228 16.46 7.87 8.46
N VAL A 229 15.69 8.93 8.14
CA VAL A 229 14.81 8.98 6.97
C VAL A 229 15.60 8.75 5.68
N SER A 230 16.74 9.43 5.49
CA SER A 230 17.57 9.25 4.30
C SER A 230 18.07 7.81 4.16
N ARG A 231 18.53 7.20 5.24
CA ARG A 231 18.99 5.80 5.24
C ARG A 231 17.87 4.80 4.97
N ILE A 232 16.67 5.04 5.48
CA ILE A 232 15.49 4.22 5.19
C ILE A 232 15.17 4.29 3.70
N TYR A 233 15.13 5.50 3.13
CA TYR A 233 14.89 5.69 1.70
C TYR A 233 15.95 5.04 0.83
N ASP A 234 17.23 5.24 1.14
CA ASP A 234 18.34 4.68 0.36
C ASP A 234 18.35 3.14 0.41
N SER A 235 18.00 2.55 1.56
CA SER A 235 17.83 1.11 1.70
C SER A 235 16.67 0.58 0.86
N ALA A 236 15.51 1.25 0.87
CA ALA A 236 14.37 0.89 0.05
C ALA A 236 14.70 1.03 -1.45
N ALA A 237 15.34 2.13 -1.86
CA ALA A 237 15.77 2.37 -3.24
C ALA A 237 16.74 1.31 -3.75
N GLN A 238 17.74 0.94 -2.94
CA GLN A 238 18.70 -0.10 -3.29
C GLN A 238 18.03 -1.47 -3.46
N ASN A 239 17.13 -1.83 -2.55
CA ASN A 239 16.40 -3.09 -2.63
C ASN A 239 15.44 -3.12 -3.82
N LEU A 240 14.76 -2.01 -4.12
CA LEU A 240 13.89 -1.91 -5.29
C LEU A 240 14.66 -2.10 -6.59
N TRP A 241 15.82 -1.47 -6.71
CA TRP A 241 16.70 -1.67 -7.84
C TRP A 241 17.14 -3.14 -7.99
N ARG A 242 17.58 -3.79 -6.89
CA ARG A 242 17.96 -5.21 -6.88
C ARG A 242 16.79 -6.10 -7.29
N PHE A 243 15.61 -5.86 -6.71
CA PHE A 243 14.40 -6.63 -7.01
C PHE A 243 14.04 -6.58 -8.50
N ALA A 244 14.16 -5.42 -9.11
CA ALA A 244 13.95 -5.27 -10.56
C ALA A 244 15.01 -6.04 -11.38
N GLN A 245 16.29 -6.10 -10.92
CA GLN A 245 17.34 -6.85 -11.63
C GLN A 245 17.12 -8.37 -11.61
N ILE A 246 16.51 -8.91 -10.57
CA ILE A 246 16.19 -10.35 -10.48
C ILE A 246 14.82 -10.69 -11.11
N GLY A 247 14.18 -9.73 -11.78
CA GLY A 247 12.90 -9.94 -12.47
C GLY A 247 11.68 -9.84 -11.56
N GLY A 248 11.81 -9.24 -10.38
CA GLY A 248 10.71 -8.99 -9.45
C GLY A 248 9.65 -8.03 -10.01
N LEU A 249 8.42 -8.23 -9.61
CA LEU A 249 7.26 -7.44 -10.04
C LEU A 249 7.04 -6.25 -9.10
N ASN A 250 7.21 -5.02 -9.60
CA ASN A 250 6.93 -3.80 -8.85
C ASN A 250 5.65 -3.14 -9.36
N ALA A 251 4.87 -2.53 -8.46
CA ALA A 251 3.76 -1.67 -8.86
C ALA A 251 3.82 -0.33 -8.11
N PRO A 252 3.47 0.80 -8.77
CA PRO A 252 3.41 2.09 -8.11
C PRO A 252 2.27 2.12 -7.09
N GLY A 253 2.53 2.63 -5.91
CA GLY A 253 1.56 2.88 -4.86
C GLY A 253 2.14 3.87 -3.87
N SER A 254 1.44 4.99 -3.67
CA SER A 254 2.01 6.16 -2.97
C SER A 254 1.85 6.13 -1.47
N ASP A 255 0.90 5.34 -0.95
CA ASP A 255 0.39 5.47 0.41
C ASP A 255 -0.29 6.84 0.65
N ALA A 256 -0.93 7.42 -0.41
CA ALA A 256 -1.59 8.71 -0.32
C ALA A 256 -2.61 8.73 0.82
N GLY A 257 -2.55 9.77 1.62
CA GLY A 257 -3.23 9.89 2.91
C GLY A 257 -2.29 9.69 4.10
N ALA A 258 -1.13 9.02 3.94
CA ALA A 258 -0.06 9.06 4.93
C ALA A 258 0.51 10.49 5.06
N TRP A 259 1.15 10.78 6.19
CA TRP A 259 1.68 12.12 6.44
C TRP A 259 2.67 12.56 5.36
N ALA A 260 2.53 13.78 4.86
CA ALA A 260 3.27 14.36 3.72
C ALA A 260 3.02 13.68 2.36
N VAL A 261 1.98 12.84 2.23
CA VAL A 261 1.59 12.22 0.97
C VAL A 261 0.15 12.62 0.61
N PRO A 262 -0.07 13.81 0.01
CA PRO A 262 -1.40 14.24 -0.39
C PRO A 262 -1.96 13.39 -1.53
N HIS A 263 -3.29 13.28 -1.63
CA HIS A 263 -3.95 12.62 -2.74
C HIS A 263 -3.59 13.27 -4.09
N GLY A 264 -3.41 12.46 -5.12
CA GLY A 264 -3.03 12.91 -6.45
C GLY A 264 -1.55 13.29 -6.58
N SER A 265 -1.09 14.34 -5.90
CA SER A 265 0.32 14.77 -6.00
C SER A 265 1.30 13.77 -5.36
N GLY A 266 0.95 13.15 -4.24
CA GLY A 266 1.77 12.09 -3.64
C GLY A 266 1.93 10.88 -4.55
N SER A 267 0.90 10.58 -5.36
CA SER A 267 0.97 9.54 -6.37
C SER A 267 1.93 9.91 -7.52
N ALA A 268 1.98 11.20 -7.89
CA ALA A 268 2.96 11.69 -8.85
C ALA A 268 4.40 11.62 -8.31
N ASP A 269 4.59 11.90 -7.02
CA ASP A 269 5.88 11.76 -6.35
C ASP A 269 6.38 10.31 -6.39
N GLU A 270 5.49 9.32 -6.20
CA GLU A 270 5.83 7.90 -6.29
C GLU A 270 6.41 7.54 -7.65
N TYR A 271 5.77 7.99 -8.74
CA TYR A 271 6.29 7.77 -10.09
C TYR A 271 7.65 8.45 -10.30
N ALA A 272 7.86 9.64 -9.74
CA ALA A 272 9.15 10.31 -9.80
C ALA A 272 10.26 9.54 -9.07
N HIS A 273 9.96 8.99 -7.87
CA HIS A 273 10.88 8.14 -7.13
C HIS A 273 11.23 6.86 -7.91
N LEU A 274 10.21 6.15 -8.43
CA LEU A 274 10.40 4.93 -9.22
C LEU A 274 11.23 5.19 -10.47
N ALA A 275 10.95 6.25 -11.22
CA ALA A 275 11.70 6.63 -12.40
C ALA A 275 13.15 7.00 -12.07
N HIS A 276 13.39 7.70 -10.98
CA HIS A 276 14.73 8.05 -10.50
C HIS A 276 15.58 6.82 -10.16
N ILE A 277 14.99 5.86 -9.44
CA ILE A 277 15.69 4.66 -8.97
C ILE A 277 15.91 3.65 -10.09
N LEU A 278 14.89 3.38 -10.89
CA LEU A 278 14.90 2.33 -11.91
C LEU A 278 15.43 2.82 -13.28
N GLY A 279 15.59 4.13 -13.47
CA GLY A 279 16.09 4.72 -14.71
C GLY A 279 15.22 4.29 -15.90
N ALA A 280 15.83 3.92 -17.02
CA ALA A 280 15.12 3.54 -18.25
C ALA A 280 14.25 2.26 -18.12
N GLN A 281 14.37 1.51 -17.02
CA GLN A 281 13.62 0.26 -16.81
C GLN A 281 12.30 0.46 -16.04
N TRP A 282 12.06 1.66 -15.52
CA TRP A 282 10.95 1.91 -14.59
C TRP A 282 9.59 1.53 -15.18
N GLU A 283 9.33 1.89 -16.43
CA GLU A 283 8.06 1.58 -17.10
C GLU A 283 7.81 0.07 -17.12
N ARG A 284 8.77 -0.69 -17.66
CA ARG A 284 8.64 -2.14 -17.78
C ARG A 284 8.48 -2.81 -16.43
N ALA A 285 9.25 -2.39 -15.43
CA ALA A 285 9.20 -2.97 -14.09
C ALA A 285 7.86 -2.71 -13.38
N CYS A 286 7.32 -1.48 -13.53
CA CYS A 286 6.08 -1.09 -12.87
C CYS A 286 4.82 -1.56 -13.61
N PHE A 287 4.85 -1.66 -14.94
CA PHE A 287 3.67 -2.06 -15.71
C PHE A 287 3.30 -3.52 -15.50
N ALA A 288 4.28 -4.43 -15.53
CA ALA A 288 4.02 -5.85 -15.30
C ALA A 288 3.41 -6.10 -13.90
N GLY A 289 3.91 -5.42 -12.88
CA GLY A 289 3.35 -5.49 -11.54
C GLY A 289 1.95 -4.87 -11.46
N THR A 290 1.72 -3.72 -12.10
CA THR A 290 0.41 -3.07 -12.17
C THR A 290 -0.62 -3.96 -12.86
N ASP A 291 -0.27 -4.57 -13.98
CA ASP A 291 -1.17 -5.49 -14.70
C ASP A 291 -1.49 -6.72 -13.85
N THR A 292 -0.51 -7.24 -13.11
CA THR A 292 -0.72 -8.32 -12.15
C THR A 292 -1.69 -7.91 -11.04
N ILE A 293 -1.51 -6.70 -10.46
CA ILE A 293 -2.44 -6.15 -9.46
C ILE A 293 -3.85 -6.04 -10.04
N ARG A 294 -4.01 -5.43 -11.21
CA ARG A 294 -5.33 -5.26 -11.86
C ARG A 294 -6.03 -6.59 -12.16
N ALA A 295 -5.25 -7.64 -12.45
CA ALA A 295 -5.81 -8.95 -12.77
C ALA A 295 -6.24 -9.74 -11.53
N LYS A 296 -5.56 -9.53 -10.38
CA LYS A 296 -5.80 -10.29 -9.14
C LYS A 296 -6.78 -9.60 -8.19
N PHE A 297 -6.77 -8.27 -8.15
CA PHE A 297 -7.51 -7.43 -7.21
C PHE A 297 -8.66 -6.69 -7.91
#